data_3b727c7beaf7ca461ca526fa7ded9e2e
#
_entry.id   3b727c7beaf7ca461ca526fa7ded9e2e
#
_cell.length_a   1.000
_cell.length_b   1.000
_cell.length_c   1.000
_cell.angle_alpha   90.00
_cell.angle_beta   90.00
_cell.angle_gamma   90.00
#
_symmetry.space_group_name_H-M   'P 1'
#
loop_
_entity.id
_entity.type
_entity.pdbx_description
1 polymer ?
#
loop_
_entity_poly.entity_id
_entity_poly.type
_entity_poly.pdbx_seq_one_letter_code
_entity_poly.pdbx_strand_id
1 'polypeptide(L)'
;GVRTSNFYIIDTKTDPRAPSIFKVVDGEEVKKKTNLSAPHTVHCMGKDIIVSMLGDAEGGSPGGYLHLNQDFEIVGPWTKPLKDMDIDYSYDFWYQPRKNMMVSTEWAAPKTFQPGFELDDVAKGKYGSKLHFWDLDKKEVKKTFDLGEEGLIPLETRMLHNPDSSHGFVGATLSSNIFHYHKERADPEIKKVIDVASIEVDFFPVPLPGLITDILVSMDD
;
A
#
# COMPACT_ATOMS: atom_id res chain seq x y z
N GLY A 1 4.98 9.68 11.01
CA GLY A 1 5.98 8.66 10.73
C GLY A 1 5.60 7.29 11.29
N VAL A 2 6.20 6.23 10.78
CA VAL A 2 5.83 4.83 11.07
C VAL A 2 5.82 4.48 12.58
N ARG A 3 6.71 5.08 13.38
CA ARG A 3 6.80 4.81 14.82
C ARG A 3 5.81 5.63 15.65
N THR A 4 5.63 6.90 15.31
CA THR A 4 4.77 7.83 16.07
C THR A 4 3.35 7.88 15.53
N SER A 5 3.13 7.45 14.28
CA SER A 5 1.88 7.59 13.52
C SER A 5 1.41 9.03 13.33
N ASN A 6 2.24 10.04 13.58
CA ASN A 6 1.91 11.43 13.37
C ASN A 6 1.89 11.79 11.89
N PHE A 7 0.96 12.68 11.50
CA PHE A 7 0.91 13.30 10.18
C PHE A 7 1.30 14.76 10.31
N TYR A 8 2.17 15.21 9.41
CA TYR A 8 2.57 16.61 9.32
C TYR A 8 2.05 17.16 8.00
N ILE A 9 1.13 18.10 8.08
CA ILE A 9 0.60 18.82 6.94
C ILE A 9 1.48 20.05 6.72
N ILE A 10 2.06 20.15 5.53
CA ILE A 10 3.03 21.19 5.19
C ILE A 10 2.38 22.20 4.26
N ASP A 11 2.43 23.49 4.63
CA ASP A 11 2.07 24.58 3.75
C ASP A 11 3.23 24.87 2.80
N THR A 12 3.01 24.60 1.51
CA THR A 12 3.92 24.93 0.42
C THR A 12 3.40 26.06 -0.45
N LYS A 13 2.18 26.57 -0.18
CA LYS A 13 1.52 27.62 -0.97
C LYS A 13 1.98 29.02 -0.56
N THR A 14 2.12 29.26 0.74
CA THR A 14 2.47 30.58 1.29
C THR A 14 3.88 30.98 0.88
N ASP A 15 4.84 30.11 1.07
CA ASP A 15 6.21 30.27 0.54
C ASP A 15 6.77 28.88 0.15
N PRO A 16 6.80 28.54 -1.16
CA PRO A 16 7.30 27.25 -1.61
C PRO A 16 8.81 27.04 -1.39
N ARG A 17 9.57 28.12 -1.13
CA ARG A 17 11.01 28.05 -0.83
C ARG A 17 11.30 27.88 0.66
N ALA A 18 10.31 28.19 1.51
CA ALA A 18 10.38 28.03 2.95
C ALA A 18 9.09 27.39 3.49
N PRO A 19 8.83 26.11 3.16
CA PRO A 19 7.62 25.43 3.60
C PRO A 19 7.55 25.35 5.12
N SER A 20 6.35 25.46 5.67
CA SER A 20 6.10 25.43 7.11
C SER A 20 5.06 24.41 7.51
N ILE A 21 5.08 23.97 8.77
CA ILE A 21 4.06 23.07 9.28
C ILE A 21 2.75 23.85 9.44
N PHE A 22 1.73 23.44 8.70
CA PHE A 22 0.37 23.99 8.82
C PHE A 22 -0.40 23.32 9.98
N LYS A 23 -0.34 22.00 10.07
CA LYS A 23 -1.07 21.22 11.07
C LYS A 23 -0.34 19.91 11.37
N VAL A 24 -0.49 19.44 12.60
CA VAL A 24 -0.07 18.09 13.00
C VAL A 24 -1.33 17.30 13.41
N VAL A 25 -1.51 16.11 12.84
CA VAL A 25 -2.50 15.16 13.34
C VAL A 25 -1.76 14.17 14.23
N ASP A 26 -2.18 14.12 15.48
CA ASP A 26 -1.50 13.33 16.52
C ASP A 26 -1.76 11.83 16.33
N GLY A 27 -0.70 11.03 16.36
CA GLY A 27 -0.78 9.59 16.15
C GLY A 27 -1.48 8.84 17.27
N GLU A 28 -1.41 9.33 18.51
CA GLU A 28 -2.12 8.73 19.63
C GLU A 28 -3.64 8.98 19.50
N GLU A 29 -4.02 10.15 18.96
CA GLU A 29 -5.42 10.43 18.64
C GLU A 29 -5.93 9.52 17.51
N VAL A 30 -5.11 9.29 16.47
CA VAL A 30 -5.40 8.34 15.40
C VAL A 30 -5.64 6.94 15.97
N LYS A 31 -4.69 6.42 16.75
CA LYS A 31 -4.83 5.10 17.39
C LYS A 31 -6.09 4.99 18.24
N LYS A 32 -6.35 5.99 19.07
CA LYS A 32 -7.53 6.01 19.97
C LYS A 32 -8.85 6.01 19.21
N LYS A 33 -8.94 6.76 18.10
CA LYS A 33 -10.19 6.91 17.33
C LYS A 33 -10.42 5.76 16.33
N THR A 34 -9.36 5.12 15.86
CA THR A 34 -9.45 4.21 14.72
C THR A 34 -8.86 2.82 14.96
N ASN A 35 -8.12 2.64 16.04
CA ASN A 35 -7.30 1.45 16.28
C ASN A 35 -6.27 1.18 15.15
N LEU A 36 -5.76 2.25 14.49
CA LEU A 36 -4.80 2.13 13.38
C LEU A 36 -3.48 2.82 13.71
N SER A 37 -2.40 2.30 13.15
CA SER A 37 -1.04 2.84 13.31
C SER A 37 -0.20 2.68 12.04
N ALA A 38 1.00 3.28 12.06
CA ALA A 38 2.00 3.17 11.00
C ALA A 38 1.47 3.60 9.62
N PRO A 39 1.23 4.92 9.40
CA PRO A 39 0.76 5.43 8.12
C PRO A 39 1.78 5.24 7.01
N HIS A 40 1.28 4.95 5.80
CA HIS A 40 2.10 4.76 4.61
C HIS A 40 1.62 5.62 3.43
N THR A 41 0.77 5.10 2.55
CA THR A 41 0.33 5.79 1.33
C THR A 41 -0.82 6.74 1.60
N VAL A 42 -0.77 7.93 0.99
CA VAL A 42 -1.78 8.99 1.12
C VAL A 42 -2.35 9.34 -0.24
N HIS A 43 -3.67 9.29 -0.38
CA HIS A 43 -4.37 9.75 -1.58
C HIS A 43 -5.50 10.73 -1.25
N CYS A 44 -5.64 11.77 -2.08
CA CYS A 44 -6.83 12.63 -2.08
C CYS A 44 -7.89 12.02 -3.01
N MET A 45 -9.01 11.59 -2.43
CA MET A 45 -10.14 10.99 -3.15
C MET A 45 -11.34 11.93 -3.13
N GLY A 46 -11.36 12.89 -4.06
CA GLY A 46 -12.36 13.95 -4.05
C GLY A 46 -12.18 14.90 -2.86
N LYS A 47 -13.10 14.86 -1.91
CA LYS A 47 -13.05 15.67 -0.68
C LYS A 47 -12.40 14.93 0.49
N ASP A 48 -12.11 13.67 0.33
CA ASP A 48 -11.58 12.82 1.37
C ASP A 48 -10.07 12.62 1.19
N ILE A 49 -9.36 12.44 2.29
CA ILE A 49 -7.96 12.05 2.29
C ILE A 49 -7.91 10.66 2.92
N ILE A 50 -7.48 9.69 2.13
CA ILE A 50 -7.38 8.30 2.55
C ILE A 50 -5.92 7.93 2.72
N VAL A 51 -5.62 7.28 3.85
CA VAL A 51 -4.25 6.86 4.19
C VAL A 51 -4.26 5.38 4.51
N SER A 52 -3.39 4.62 3.85
CA SER A 52 -3.15 3.25 4.27
C SER A 52 -2.37 3.22 5.59
N MET A 53 -2.81 2.36 6.50
CA MET A 53 -2.24 2.19 7.83
C MET A 53 -1.76 0.74 7.94
N LEU A 54 -0.48 0.55 8.22
CA LEU A 54 0.14 -0.78 8.14
C LEU A 54 -0.20 -1.69 9.30
N GLY A 55 -0.69 -1.15 10.41
CA GLY A 55 -1.01 -1.93 11.59
C GLY A 55 -2.16 -1.40 12.42
N ASP A 56 -2.56 -2.21 13.38
CA ASP A 56 -3.42 -1.80 14.48
C ASP A 56 -2.67 -0.91 15.49
N ALA A 57 -3.35 -0.43 16.52
CA ALA A 57 -2.77 0.47 17.53
C ALA A 57 -1.57 -0.14 18.27
N GLU A 58 -1.52 -1.47 18.40
CA GLU A 58 -0.46 -2.23 19.04
C GLU A 58 0.66 -2.62 18.07
N GLY A 59 0.55 -2.26 16.78
CA GLY A 59 1.50 -2.61 15.73
C GLY A 59 1.37 -4.04 15.20
N GLY A 60 0.20 -4.65 15.41
CA GLY A 60 -0.19 -5.91 14.78
C GLY A 60 -0.76 -5.71 13.37
N SER A 61 -1.18 -6.81 12.74
CA SER A 61 -1.91 -6.80 11.45
C SER A 61 -3.43 -6.96 11.67
N PRO A 62 -4.25 -6.63 10.68
CA PRO A 62 -3.89 -6.30 9.29
C PRO A 62 -3.67 -4.81 9.00
N GLY A 63 -3.91 -3.88 9.93
CA GLY A 63 -3.96 -2.46 9.64
C GLY A 63 -5.32 -2.03 9.05
N GLY A 64 -5.31 -1.03 8.17
CA GLY A 64 -6.56 -0.49 7.61
C GLY A 64 -6.38 0.75 6.75
N TYR A 65 -7.47 1.51 6.61
CA TYR A 65 -7.47 2.79 5.92
C TYR A 65 -8.04 3.87 6.83
N LEU A 66 -7.25 4.92 7.06
CA LEU A 66 -7.66 6.10 7.81
C LEU A 66 -8.36 7.08 6.85
N HIS A 67 -9.46 7.66 7.29
CA HIS A 67 -10.16 8.73 6.60
C HIS A 67 -9.96 10.06 7.34
N LEU A 68 -9.39 11.04 6.64
CA LEU A 68 -9.35 12.44 7.05
C LEU A 68 -10.21 13.29 6.12
N ASN A 69 -10.84 14.34 6.67
CA ASN A 69 -11.55 15.34 5.86
C ASN A 69 -10.59 16.39 5.29
N GLN A 70 -11.11 17.40 4.54
CA GLN A 70 -10.32 18.46 3.95
C GLN A 70 -9.63 19.40 4.97
N ASP A 71 -10.12 19.43 6.21
CA ASP A 71 -9.53 20.18 7.30
C ASP A 71 -8.49 19.34 8.08
N PHE A 72 -8.15 18.17 7.52
CA PHE A 72 -7.24 17.18 8.12
C PHE A 72 -7.70 16.72 9.50
N GLU A 73 -9.01 16.57 9.70
CA GLU A 73 -9.58 16.01 10.90
C GLU A 73 -9.87 14.52 10.72
N ILE A 74 -9.68 13.75 11.79
CA ILE A 74 -9.93 12.31 11.78
C ILE A 74 -11.44 12.06 11.75
N VAL A 75 -11.92 11.52 10.62
CA VAL A 75 -13.31 11.07 10.46
C VAL A 75 -13.50 9.68 11.06
N GLY A 76 -12.55 8.79 10.84
CA GLY A 76 -12.57 7.41 11.33
C GLY A 76 -11.89 6.43 10.39
N PRO A 77 -12.11 5.12 10.55
CA PRO A 77 -11.74 4.13 9.54
C PRO A 77 -12.56 4.33 8.25
N TRP A 78 -11.89 4.24 7.10
CA TRP A 78 -12.56 4.41 5.80
C TRP A 78 -13.35 3.18 5.34
N THR A 79 -12.90 1.98 5.78
CA THR A 79 -13.54 0.70 5.47
C THR A 79 -13.96 -0.02 6.74
N LYS A 80 -14.68 -1.11 6.60
CA LYS A 80 -14.78 -2.15 7.64
C LYS A 80 -13.37 -2.67 7.99
N PRO A 81 -13.19 -3.34 9.14
CA PRO A 81 -11.92 -3.98 9.46
C PRO A 81 -11.45 -4.92 8.35
N LEU A 82 -10.18 -4.82 7.97
CA LEU A 82 -9.62 -5.61 6.87
C LEU A 82 -9.69 -7.13 7.12
N LYS A 83 -9.60 -7.57 8.38
CA LYS A 83 -9.79 -8.97 8.76
C LYS A 83 -11.16 -9.54 8.40
N ASP A 84 -12.20 -8.69 8.36
CA ASP A 84 -13.55 -9.09 7.97
C ASP A 84 -13.67 -9.26 6.44
N MET A 85 -12.61 -8.94 5.69
CA MET A 85 -12.48 -9.04 4.25
C MET A 85 -11.35 -10.00 3.81
N ASP A 86 -10.84 -10.82 4.74
CA ASP A 86 -9.76 -11.81 4.51
C ASP A 86 -8.47 -11.17 3.98
N ILE A 87 -8.13 -9.99 4.51
CA ILE A 87 -6.88 -9.28 4.24
C ILE A 87 -5.97 -9.41 5.46
N ASP A 88 -4.76 -9.93 5.26
CA ASP A 88 -3.82 -10.20 6.34
C ASP A 88 -2.90 -9.02 6.66
N TYR A 89 -2.56 -8.20 5.65
CA TYR A 89 -1.69 -7.05 5.78
C TYR A 89 -2.15 -5.88 4.92
N SER A 90 -1.60 -4.70 5.16
CA SER A 90 -1.83 -3.49 4.37
C SER A 90 -0.50 -2.88 3.97
N TYR A 91 -0.43 -2.26 2.79
CA TYR A 91 0.71 -1.47 2.38
C TYR A 91 0.31 -0.30 1.48
N ASP A 92 0.35 -0.47 0.17
CA ASP A 92 0.03 0.55 -0.81
C ASP A 92 -1.38 0.37 -1.38
N PHE A 93 -1.91 1.40 -1.99
CA PHE A 93 -3.13 1.32 -2.77
C PHE A 93 -3.14 2.38 -3.86
N TRP A 94 -3.81 2.05 -4.96
CA TRP A 94 -4.12 3.00 -6.02
C TRP A 94 -5.57 2.83 -6.46
N TYR A 95 -6.16 3.86 -7.04
CA TYR A 95 -7.57 3.82 -7.39
C TYR A 95 -7.86 4.51 -8.72
N GLN A 96 -8.90 4.03 -9.41
CA GLN A 96 -9.42 4.58 -10.64
C GLN A 96 -10.94 4.77 -10.52
N PRO A 97 -11.42 5.98 -10.18
CA PRO A 97 -12.84 6.21 -9.87
C PRO A 97 -13.76 5.92 -11.03
N ARG A 98 -13.37 6.29 -12.26
CA ARG A 98 -14.19 6.04 -13.46
C ARG A 98 -14.41 4.56 -13.75
N LYS A 99 -13.56 3.71 -13.22
CA LYS A 99 -13.66 2.25 -13.33
C LYS A 99 -14.25 1.60 -12.09
N ASN A 100 -14.63 2.39 -11.07
CA ASN A 100 -15.05 1.88 -9.77
C ASN A 100 -14.08 0.81 -9.26
N MET A 101 -12.79 1.16 -9.24
CA MET A 101 -11.72 0.22 -8.92
C MET A 101 -10.70 0.84 -7.99
N MET A 102 -10.31 0.08 -6.98
CA MET A 102 -9.10 0.28 -6.18
C MET A 102 -8.32 -1.04 -6.17
N VAL A 103 -7.02 -0.93 -6.09
CA VAL A 103 -6.10 -2.07 -5.91
C VAL A 103 -5.24 -1.79 -4.70
N SER A 104 -5.05 -2.78 -3.85
CA SER A 104 -4.18 -2.68 -2.69
C SER A 104 -3.26 -3.88 -2.55
N THR A 105 -2.13 -3.65 -1.89
CA THR A 105 -1.05 -4.62 -1.70
C THR A 105 -0.84 -4.95 -0.24
N GLU A 106 -0.11 -6.01 0.02
CA GLU A 106 0.24 -6.48 1.35
C GLU A 106 1.75 -6.40 1.59
N TRP A 107 2.14 -6.02 2.79
CA TRP A 107 3.52 -6.12 3.25
C TRP A 107 3.62 -6.96 4.52
N ALA A 108 3.65 -6.33 5.70
CA ALA A 108 3.78 -7.00 6.99
C ALA A 108 3.25 -6.13 8.13
N ALA A 109 3.05 -6.73 9.29
CA ALA A 109 2.73 -6.00 10.52
C ALA A 109 3.90 -5.11 10.97
N PRO A 110 3.67 -3.92 11.54
CA PRO A 110 4.72 -3.07 12.10
C PRO A 110 5.68 -3.79 13.06
N LYS A 111 5.18 -4.66 13.90
CA LYS A 111 6.00 -5.48 14.82
C LYS A 111 7.00 -6.39 14.10
N THR A 112 6.70 -6.77 12.85
CA THR A 112 7.59 -7.62 12.05
C THR A 112 8.74 -6.82 11.46
N PHE A 113 8.47 -5.68 10.81
CA PHE A 113 9.50 -4.96 10.06
C PHE A 113 10.23 -3.87 10.86
N GLN A 114 9.64 -3.33 11.93
CA GLN A 114 10.27 -2.24 12.71
C GLN A 114 11.58 -2.64 13.40
N PRO A 115 11.78 -3.89 13.88
CA PRO A 115 13.05 -4.32 14.42
C PRO A 115 14.15 -4.50 13.36
N GLY A 116 13.77 -4.73 12.11
CA GLY A 116 14.63 -5.03 10.97
C GLY A 116 14.04 -6.15 10.12
N PHE A 117 14.59 -6.33 8.92
CA PHE A 117 14.18 -7.40 8.02
C PHE A 117 14.93 -8.70 8.36
N GLU A 118 14.16 -9.78 8.55
CA GLU A 118 14.70 -11.10 8.84
C GLU A 118 14.14 -12.12 7.82
N LEU A 119 15.01 -12.86 7.15
CA LEU A 119 14.60 -13.90 6.18
C LEU A 119 13.77 -15.00 6.84
N ASP A 120 14.04 -15.32 8.10
CA ASP A 120 13.26 -16.26 8.89
C ASP A 120 11.80 -15.84 9.03
N ASP A 121 11.50 -14.56 9.06
CA ASP A 121 10.13 -14.05 9.15
C ASP A 121 9.39 -14.21 7.84
N VAL A 122 10.09 -14.18 6.70
CA VAL A 122 9.51 -14.54 5.39
C VAL A 122 9.14 -16.01 5.37
N ALA A 123 10.06 -16.88 5.77
CA ALA A 123 9.82 -18.34 5.83
C ALA A 123 8.68 -18.72 6.79
N LYS A 124 8.41 -17.90 7.81
CA LYS A 124 7.31 -18.05 8.77
C LYS A 124 5.99 -17.43 8.28
N GLY A 125 5.92 -16.91 7.05
CA GLY A 125 4.72 -16.30 6.47
C GLY A 125 4.29 -14.98 7.12
N LYS A 126 5.23 -14.21 7.70
CA LYS A 126 4.93 -12.91 8.32
C LYS A 126 4.90 -11.75 7.31
N TYR A 127 5.09 -12.05 6.04
CA TYR A 127 5.01 -11.12 4.91
C TYR A 127 3.97 -11.59 3.90
N GLY A 128 3.24 -10.64 3.33
CA GLY A 128 2.16 -10.93 2.39
C GLY A 128 2.64 -11.18 0.97
N SER A 129 1.74 -11.79 0.18
CA SER A 129 1.92 -12.05 -1.25
C SER A 129 0.65 -11.74 -2.06
N LYS A 130 -0.32 -11.04 -1.44
CA LYS A 130 -1.64 -10.87 -2.05
C LYS A 130 -1.83 -9.48 -2.64
N LEU A 131 -2.64 -9.43 -3.69
CA LEU A 131 -3.16 -8.23 -4.32
C LEU A 131 -4.69 -8.27 -4.27
N HIS A 132 -5.31 -7.19 -3.79
CA HIS A 132 -6.75 -7.10 -3.61
C HIS A 132 -7.36 -6.10 -4.57
N PHE A 133 -8.38 -6.54 -5.31
CA PHE A 133 -9.22 -5.68 -6.16
C PHE A 133 -10.52 -5.35 -5.44
N TRP A 134 -10.83 -4.07 -5.37
CA TRP A 134 -11.98 -3.53 -4.64
C TRP A 134 -13.03 -2.96 -5.57
N ASP A 135 -14.27 -3.07 -5.15
CA ASP A 135 -15.35 -2.19 -5.57
C ASP A 135 -15.19 -0.90 -4.75
N LEU A 136 -14.75 0.16 -5.41
CA LEU A 136 -14.39 1.42 -4.73
C LEU A 136 -15.60 2.07 -4.07
N ASP A 137 -16.76 2.07 -4.76
CA ASP A 137 -18.00 2.68 -4.25
C ASP A 137 -18.53 1.94 -3.01
N LYS A 138 -18.43 0.61 -3.01
CA LYS A 138 -18.87 -0.21 -1.89
C LYS A 138 -17.84 -0.36 -0.79
N LYS A 139 -16.57 -0.04 -1.09
CA LYS A 139 -15.42 -0.24 -0.20
C LYS A 139 -15.29 -1.71 0.24
N GLU A 140 -15.47 -2.62 -0.72
CA GLU A 140 -15.45 -4.08 -0.50
C GLU A 140 -14.49 -4.76 -1.47
N VAL A 141 -13.77 -5.76 -0.98
CA VAL A 141 -12.92 -6.60 -1.84
C VAL A 141 -13.81 -7.46 -2.73
N LYS A 142 -13.52 -7.45 -4.03
CA LYS A 142 -14.19 -8.27 -5.04
C LYS A 142 -13.39 -9.50 -5.40
N LYS A 143 -12.08 -9.37 -5.44
CA LYS A 143 -11.19 -10.46 -5.80
C LYS A 143 -9.83 -10.26 -5.16
N THR A 144 -9.28 -11.34 -4.66
CA THR A 144 -7.91 -11.42 -4.17
C THR A 144 -7.13 -12.36 -5.07
N PHE A 145 -5.92 -11.94 -5.44
CA PHE A 145 -4.93 -12.80 -6.07
C PHE A 145 -3.82 -13.06 -5.08
N ASP A 146 -3.57 -14.32 -4.78
CA ASP A 146 -2.34 -14.73 -4.12
C ASP A 146 -1.28 -14.95 -5.20
N LEU A 147 -0.23 -14.15 -5.17
CA LEU A 147 0.86 -14.18 -6.14
C LEU A 147 1.91 -15.26 -5.78
N GLY A 148 1.78 -15.85 -4.60
CA GLY A 148 2.65 -16.91 -4.10
C GLY A 148 4.12 -16.50 -4.02
N GLU A 149 5.01 -17.46 -4.25
CA GLU A 149 6.47 -17.22 -4.19
C GLU A 149 6.96 -16.25 -5.27
N GLU A 150 6.30 -16.21 -6.42
CA GLU A 150 6.64 -15.26 -7.49
C GLU A 150 6.23 -13.81 -7.19
N GLY A 151 5.37 -13.60 -6.20
CA GLY A 151 4.87 -12.29 -5.81
C GLY A 151 5.14 -11.93 -4.34
N LEU A 152 6.23 -12.42 -3.75
CA LEU A 152 6.57 -12.14 -2.38
C LEU A 152 6.83 -10.65 -2.15
N ILE A 153 6.14 -10.11 -1.16
CA ILE A 153 6.20 -8.71 -0.74
C ILE A 153 5.82 -7.79 -1.91
N PRO A 154 4.55 -7.82 -2.36
CA PRO A 154 4.05 -6.87 -3.33
C PRO A 154 3.95 -5.49 -2.65
N LEU A 155 4.81 -4.56 -3.02
CA LEU A 155 4.83 -3.24 -2.41
C LEU A 155 4.03 -2.23 -3.23
N GLU A 156 4.71 -1.44 -4.04
CA GLU A 156 4.10 -0.33 -4.77
C GLU A 156 3.20 -0.82 -5.92
N THR A 157 2.02 -0.24 -5.98
CA THR A 157 1.09 -0.41 -7.11
C THR A 157 0.82 0.92 -7.78
N ARG A 158 0.80 0.94 -9.12
CA ARG A 158 0.51 2.14 -9.93
C ARG A 158 -0.43 1.80 -11.06
N MET A 159 -1.48 2.60 -11.21
CA MET A 159 -2.34 2.58 -12.40
C MET A 159 -1.84 3.59 -13.43
N LEU A 160 -2.18 3.38 -14.69
CA LEU A 160 -1.93 4.34 -15.74
C LEU A 160 -2.61 5.69 -15.45
N HIS A 161 -2.04 6.79 -15.96
CA HIS A 161 -2.57 8.14 -15.76
C HIS A 161 -3.87 8.37 -16.50
N ASN A 162 -4.10 7.65 -17.62
CA ASN A 162 -5.35 7.74 -18.37
C ASN A 162 -6.55 7.36 -17.45
N PRO A 163 -7.45 8.29 -17.13
CA PRO A 163 -8.55 8.05 -16.19
C PRO A 163 -9.58 7.03 -16.70
N ASP A 164 -9.54 6.69 -17.98
CA ASP A 164 -10.40 5.68 -18.59
C ASP A 164 -9.71 4.31 -18.72
N SER A 165 -8.46 4.20 -18.29
CA SER A 165 -7.73 2.94 -18.21
C SER A 165 -8.07 2.18 -16.93
N SER A 166 -8.04 0.85 -17.02
CA SER A 166 -8.11 -0.04 -15.85
C SER A 166 -6.82 -0.83 -15.67
N HIS A 167 -5.76 -0.45 -16.38
CA HIS A 167 -4.46 -1.10 -16.35
C HIS A 167 -3.58 -0.51 -15.24
N GLY A 168 -2.75 -1.37 -14.65
CA GLY A 168 -1.75 -0.98 -13.68
C GLY A 168 -0.72 -2.08 -13.45
N PHE A 169 0.25 -1.75 -12.63
CA PHE A 169 1.39 -2.63 -12.34
C PHE A 169 1.63 -2.70 -10.84
N VAL A 170 2.19 -3.81 -10.40
CA VAL A 170 2.67 -4.01 -9.02
C VAL A 170 4.04 -4.66 -9.05
N GLY A 171 4.95 -4.12 -8.23
CA GLY A 171 6.28 -4.67 -8.00
C GLY A 171 6.31 -5.57 -6.79
N ALA A 172 6.79 -6.81 -6.96
CA ALA A 172 7.04 -7.75 -5.88
C ALA A 172 8.52 -7.71 -5.50
N THR A 173 8.79 -7.17 -4.32
CA THR A 173 10.15 -6.78 -3.93
C THR A 173 11.09 -7.96 -3.80
N LEU A 174 10.71 -8.99 -3.04
CA LEU A 174 11.62 -10.08 -2.73
C LEU A 174 11.79 -11.06 -3.87
N SER A 175 10.74 -11.24 -4.68
CA SER A 175 10.80 -12.07 -5.89
C SER A 175 11.30 -11.33 -7.12
N SER A 176 11.45 -10.00 -7.06
CA SER A 176 11.94 -9.14 -8.14
C SER A 176 11.14 -9.23 -9.44
N ASN A 177 9.83 -9.43 -9.31
CA ASN A 177 8.90 -9.55 -10.42
C ASN A 177 8.00 -8.32 -10.52
N ILE A 178 7.56 -8.00 -11.76
CA ILE A 178 6.49 -7.04 -11.98
C ILE A 178 5.30 -7.76 -12.60
N PHE A 179 4.14 -7.51 -12.01
CA PHE A 179 2.86 -8.01 -12.50
C PHE A 179 2.06 -6.86 -13.11
N HIS A 180 1.52 -7.09 -14.29
CA HIS A 180 0.51 -6.26 -14.92
C HIS A 180 -0.87 -6.76 -14.54
N TYR A 181 -1.76 -5.86 -14.17
CA TYR A 181 -3.16 -6.16 -13.94
C TYR A 181 -4.08 -5.24 -14.73
N HIS A 182 -5.27 -5.72 -15.04
CA HIS A 182 -6.32 -4.93 -15.68
C HIS A 182 -7.72 -5.47 -15.38
N LYS A 183 -8.74 -4.63 -15.60
CA LYS A 183 -10.14 -4.98 -15.45
C LYS A 183 -10.93 -4.48 -16.65
N GLU A 184 -10.87 -5.18 -17.77
CA GLU A 184 -11.62 -4.82 -18.97
C GLU A 184 -13.09 -5.28 -18.91
N ARG A 185 -13.36 -6.34 -18.17
CA ARG A 185 -14.69 -6.94 -17.95
C ARG A 185 -15.05 -6.94 -16.47
N ALA A 186 -15.98 -7.80 -16.08
CA ALA A 186 -16.41 -7.91 -14.69
C ALA A 186 -15.29 -8.38 -13.76
N ASP A 187 -14.44 -9.30 -14.23
CA ASP A 187 -13.36 -9.88 -13.45
C ASP A 187 -12.00 -9.28 -13.80
N PRO A 188 -11.18 -8.89 -12.82
CA PRO A 188 -9.81 -8.48 -13.04
C PRO A 188 -8.94 -9.67 -13.41
N GLU A 189 -7.89 -9.40 -14.19
CA GLU A 189 -6.85 -10.35 -14.59
C GLU A 189 -5.48 -9.82 -14.15
N ILE A 190 -4.54 -10.74 -13.90
CA ILE A 190 -3.17 -10.42 -13.53
C ILE A 190 -2.19 -11.36 -14.24
N LYS A 191 -1.04 -10.81 -14.65
CA LYS A 191 0.01 -11.56 -15.34
C LYS A 191 1.39 -11.02 -14.96
N LYS A 192 2.34 -11.90 -14.65
CA LYS A 192 3.76 -11.54 -14.55
C LYS A 192 4.27 -11.10 -15.93
N VAL A 193 4.91 -9.93 -15.99
CA VAL A 193 5.39 -9.31 -17.25
C VAL A 193 6.88 -9.03 -17.23
N ILE A 194 7.49 -8.86 -16.06
CA ILE A 194 8.92 -8.68 -15.90
C ILE A 194 9.41 -9.63 -14.81
N ASP A 195 10.54 -10.25 -15.06
CA ASP A 195 11.28 -11.12 -14.15
C ASP A 195 12.72 -10.64 -14.15
N VAL A 196 13.17 -10.11 -13.00
CA VAL A 196 14.55 -9.63 -12.85
C VAL A 196 15.36 -10.73 -12.18
N ALA A 197 16.24 -11.35 -12.95
CA ALA A 197 17.08 -12.43 -12.43
C ALA A 197 17.97 -11.95 -11.28
N SER A 198 18.06 -12.77 -10.25
CA SER A 198 19.01 -12.55 -9.15
C SER A 198 20.45 -12.68 -9.67
N ILE A 199 21.39 -11.96 -9.06
CA ILE A 199 22.81 -11.98 -9.41
C ILE A 199 23.64 -12.63 -8.31
N GLU A 200 24.62 -13.42 -8.72
CA GLU A 200 25.65 -13.94 -7.82
C GLU A 200 26.63 -12.82 -7.42
N VAL A 201 26.93 -12.72 -6.15
CA VAL A 201 27.91 -11.76 -5.60
C VAL A 201 28.81 -12.43 -4.59
N ASP A 202 30.11 -12.23 -4.67
CA ASP A 202 31.11 -12.95 -3.86
C ASP A 202 30.97 -12.74 -2.33
N PHE A 203 30.37 -11.63 -1.91
CA PHE A 203 30.22 -11.25 -0.51
C PHE A 203 28.85 -11.61 0.08
N PHE A 204 27.97 -12.27 -0.67
CA PHE A 204 26.63 -12.64 -0.20
C PHE A 204 26.40 -14.15 -0.36
N PRO A 205 25.85 -14.84 0.67
CA PRO A 205 25.79 -16.31 0.66
C PRO A 205 24.73 -16.91 -0.28
N VAL A 206 23.87 -16.08 -0.86
CA VAL A 206 22.81 -16.47 -1.78
C VAL A 206 22.71 -15.45 -2.93
N PRO A 207 22.17 -15.81 -4.10
CA PRO A 207 21.93 -14.85 -5.19
C PRO A 207 21.12 -13.64 -4.69
N LEU A 208 21.56 -12.44 -5.05
CA LEU A 208 20.95 -11.19 -4.62
C LEU A 208 19.79 -10.84 -5.55
N PRO A 209 18.53 -10.72 -5.05
CA PRO A 209 17.39 -10.31 -5.85
C PRO A 209 17.45 -8.81 -6.18
N GLY A 210 16.71 -8.38 -7.21
CA GLY A 210 16.68 -6.99 -7.66
C GLY A 210 16.00 -6.03 -6.66
N LEU A 211 15.22 -6.54 -5.71
CA LEU A 211 14.52 -5.80 -4.66
C LEU A 211 13.71 -4.61 -5.20
N ILE A 212 12.75 -4.87 -6.09
CA ILE A 212 11.88 -3.84 -6.67
C ILE A 212 11.01 -3.24 -5.57
N THR A 213 11.25 -1.97 -5.21
CA THR A 213 10.56 -1.31 -4.11
C THR A 213 9.61 -0.21 -4.55
N ASP A 214 9.78 0.32 -5.78
CA ASP A 214 8.95 1.39 -6.31
C ASP A 214 8.73 1.23 -7.82
N ILE A 215 7.65 1.82 -8.32
CA ILE A 215 7.29 1.87 -9.74
C ILE A 215 6.87 3.29 -10.08
N LEU A 216 7.40 3.82 -11.16
CA LEU A 216 6.95 5.07 -11.77
C LEU A 216 6.43 4.79 -13.17
N VAL A 217 5.26 5.30 -13.47
CA VAL A 217 4.69 5.28 -14.81
C VAL A 217 5.02 6.61 -15.48
N SER A 218 5.47 6.57 -16.75
CA SER A 218 5.75 7.79 -17.52
C SER A 218 4.46 8.58 -17.77
N MET A 219 4.57 9.90 -17.97
CA MET A 219 3.40 10.80 -18.09
C MET A 219 2.56 10.55 -19.36
N ASP A 220 3.08 9.80 -20.29
CA ASP A 220 2.42 9.39 -21.55
C ASP A 220 1.90 7.93 -21.51
N ASP A 221 1.90 7.32 -20.31
CA ASP A 221 1.50 5.92 -20.04
C ASP A 221 2.39 4.91 -20.77
#